data_6175bcb007f0419b1fde9831717bf429
#
_entry.id   6175bcb007f0419b1fde9831717bf429
#
_cell.length_a   1.000
_cell.length_b   1.000
_cell.length_c   1.000
_cell.angle_alpha   90.00
_cell.angle_beta   90.00
_cell.angle_gamma   90.00
#
_symmetry.space_group_name_H-M   'P 1'
#
loop_
_entity.id
_entity.type
_entity.pdbx_description
1 polymer ?
#
loop_
_entity_poly.entity_id
_entity_poly.type
_entity_poly.pdbx_seq_one_letter_code
_entity_poly.pdbx_strand_id
1 'polypeptide(L)'
;MVRIDKLSPKQIDIIRRPFNYELEVNEGTPRSGKTTAGHFRYARYLIQSEDENHLIAAYNQEQAYRLFIDGDGTGLMHIFNGNCWIKHDDRGDHLLIDTPKGQKRVYYKGGGKVNSVGAITGMSLGSVVFCEINLLHMDFIQECFRRTWAAKLRYHLADLNPPAPQHPVIKDVFDVQNTRWTHWTMDDNPILSEERKQSIINNLRKNPYLYKRDVLGQRVMPQGVIYGLFDMDKNIKDTLIGEPVEMYFCGDGGQSDATSMSCNIVTRIRENGRISFRLNRVAHYYHSGADTGRVKAMSTYAVELKAFIKWCVTKYQMRYTEVWIDPACKSLREELHKVGIITRTAMNNSHDVSSKSKGIEVGIERGQNIISDERFVLVEHNEEEYDHYYFLKEIGLYSRDDNGKPIDKDNHAMDEFRYSVNVFVTRYVNFI
;
A
#
# COMPACT_ATOMS: atom_id res chain seq x y z
N MET A 1 -23.16 5.54 -30.74
CA MET A 1 -22.75 4.15 -31.00
C MET A 1 -21.23 4.08 -30.92
N VAL A 2 -20.71 3.36 -29.93
CA VAL A 2 -19.26 3.22 -29.75
C VAL A 2 -18.69 2.43 -30.94
N ARG A 3 -17.73 2.98 -31.66
CA ARG A 3 -17.11 2.33 -32.82
C ARG A 3 -16.11 1.27 -32.37
N ILE A 4 -16.51 0.00 -32.48
CA ILE A 4 -15.69 -1.18 -32.14
C ILE A 4 -14.51 -1.36 -33.14
N ASP A 5 -14.60 -0.77 -34.32
CA ASP A 5 -13.58 -0.81 -35.40
C ASP A 5 -12.23 -0.17 -35.04
N LYS A 6 -12.14 0.51 -33.89
CA LYS A 6 -10.93 1.14 -33.37
C LYS A 6 -10.28 0.41 -32.20
N LEU A 7 -10.66 -0.84 -31.89
CA LEU A 7 -10.02 -1.61 -30.83
C LEU A 7 -8.74 -2.31 -31.35
N SER A 8 -7.70 -2.32 -30.52
CA SER A 8 -6.45 -3.03 -30.86
C SER A 8 -6.67 -4.56 -30.79
N PRO A 9 -5.82 -5.36 -31.45
CA PRO A 9 -5.87 -6.83 -31.35
C PRO A 9 -5.82 -7.33 -29.90
N LYS A 10 -5.02 -6.69 -29.06
CA LYS A 10 -4.93 -7.00 -27.61
C LYS A 10 -6.22 -6.71 -26.87
N GLN A 11 -6.85 -5.56 -27.13
CA GLN A 11 -8.15 -5.24 -26.55
C GLN A 11 -9.22 -6.27 -26.95
N ILE A 12 -9.26 -6.64 -28.23
CA ILE A 12 -10.20 -7.65 -28.76
C ILE A 12 -9.95 -9.01 -28.08
N ASP A 13 -8.71 -9.44 -27.95
CA ASP A 13 -8.33 -10.68 -27.27
C ASP A 13 -8.85 -10.69 -25.84
N ILE A 14 -8.58 -9.64 -25.07
CA ILE A 14 -9.02 -9.53 -23.68
C ILE A 14 -10.54 -9.56 -23.56
N ILE A 15 -11.26 -8.83 -24.41
CA ILE A 15 -12.73 -8.80 -24.41
C ILE A 15 -13.30 -10.21 -24.67
N ARG A 16 -12.67 -11.01 -25.53
CA ARG A 16 -13.14 -12.34 -25.95
C ARG A 16 -12.75 -13.50 -25.06
N ARG A 17 -11.79 -13.31 -24.14
CA ARG A 17 -11.31 -14.36 -23.23
C ARG A 17 -12.44 -15.01 -22.43
N PRO A 18 -12.36 -16.30 -22.09
CA PRO A 18 -13.31 -16.94 -21.17
C PRO A 18 -13.17 -16.34 -19.75
N PHE A 19 -14.27 -16.39 -18.98
CA PHE A 19 -14.30 -15.97 -17.56
C PHE A 19 -13.91 -17.16 -16.68
N ASN A 20 -12.63 -17.51 -16.65
CA ASN A 20 -12.07 -18.64 -15.91
C ASN A 20 -11.11 -18.23 -14.79
N TYR A 21 -11.07 -16.94 -14.47
CA TYR A 21 -10.34 -16.37 -13.34
C TYR A 21 -11.30 -15.55 -12.50
N GLU A 22 -11.13 -15.61 -11.19
CA GLU A 22 -11.95 -14.81 -10.27
C GLU A 22 -11.57 -13.34 -10.28
N LEU A 23 -10.31 -13.03 -10.52
CA LEU A 23 -9.79 -11.67 -10.61
C LEU A 23 -8.98 -11.48 -11.91
N GLU A 24 -9.35 -10.50 -12.70
CA GLU A 24 -8.55 -10.04 -13.84
C GLU A 24 -7.99 -8.65 -13.55
N VAL A 25 -6.69 -8.49 -13.70
CA VAL A 25 -5.98 -7.25 -13.42
C VAL A 25 -5.38 -6.67 -14.69
N ASN A 26 -5.73 -5.44 -15.00
CA ASN A 26 -5.17 -4.63 -16.06
C ASN A 26 -4.21 -3.59 -15.45
N GLU A 27 -2.92 -3.87 -15.42
CA GLU A 27 -1.90 -2.95 -14.91
C GLU A 27 -1.10 -2.35 -16.06
N GLY A 28 -0.85 -1.07 -16.02
CA GLY A 28 0.02 -0.45 -17.01
C GLY A 28 -0.07 1.06 -17.09
N THR A 29 0.57 1.60 -18.11
CA THR A 29 0.76 3.05 -18.26
C THR A 29 -0.55 3.81 -18.40
N PRO A 30 -0.60 5.09 -18.02
CA PRO A 30 -1.69 5.98 -18.41
C PRO A 30 -1.85 5.99 -19.94
N ARG A 31 -3.09 6.17 -20.40
CA ARG A 31 -3.43 6.22 -21.83
C ARG A 31 -3.13 4.95 -22.64
N SER A 32 -2.96 3.81 -21.99
CA SER A 32 -2.75 2.51 -22.66
C SER A 32 -4.02 1.89 -23.26
N GLY A 33 -5.21 2.42 -22.92
CA GLY A 33 -6.48 1.85 -23.39
C GLY A 33 -7.01 0.68 -22.55
N LYS A 34 -6.39 0.41 -21.37
CA LYS A 34 -6.78 -0.67 -20.44
C LYS A 34 -8.21 -0.51 -19.93
N THR A 35 -8.61 0.70 -19.51
CA THR A 35 -9.94 0.97 -18.98
C THR A 35 -11.01 0.79 -20.07
N THR A 36 -10.75 1.24 -21.31
CA THR A 36 -11.65 1.01 -22.44
C THR A 36 -11.86 -0.49 -22.70
N ALA A 37 -10.78 -1.29 -22.71
CA ALA A 37 -10.90 -2.75 -22.80
C ALA A 37 -11.73 -3.32 -21.63
N GLY A 38 -11.53 -2.79 -20.42
CA GLY A 38 -12.29 -3.13 -19.22
C GLY A 38 -13.79 -2.89 -19.37
N HIS A 39 -14.22 -1.78 -19.95
CA HIS A 39 -15.63 -1.45 -20.19
C HIS A 39 -16.31 -2.54 -21.05
N PHE A 40 -15.73 -2.89 -22.19
CA PHE A 40 -16.29 -3.93 -23.07
C PHE A 40 -16.18 -5.33 -22.45
N ARG A 41 -15.08 -5.63 -21.77
CA ARG A 41 -14.89 -6.89 -21.04
C ARG A 41 -15.99 -7.09 -20.01
N TYR A 42 -16.25 -6.07 -19.21
CA TYR A 42 -17.25 -6.12 -18.16
C TYR A 42 -18.67 -6.09 -18.70
N ALA A 43 -18.93 -5.33 -19.75
CA ALA A 43 -20.23 -5.36 -20.43
C ALA A 43 -20.57 -6.77 -20.93
N ARG A 44 -19.59 -7.49 -21.51
CA ARG A 44 -19.75 -8.89 -21.92
C ARG A 44 -20.02 -9.79 -20.71
N TYR A 45 -19.37 -9.56 -19.56
CA TYR A 45 -19.65 -10.30 -18.34
C TYR A 45 -21.10 -10.08 -17.87
N LEU A 46 -21.59 -8.85 -17.81
CA LEU A 46 -22.94 -8.52 -17.37
C LEU A 46 -24.03 -9.21 -18.22
N ILE A 47 -23.79 -9.34 -19.52
CA ILE A 47 -24.71 -10.07 -20.44
C ILE A 47 -24.76 -11.58 -20.09
N GLN A 48 -23.68 -12.16 -19.59
CA GLN A 48 -23.55 -13.58 -19.26
C GLN A 48 -23.92 -13.91 -17.81
N SER A 49 -23.82 -12.95 -16.91
CA SER A 49 -24.10 -13.14 -15.48
C SER A 49 -25.58 -13.45 -15.24
N GLU A 50 -25.83 -14.32 -14.27
CA GLU A 50 -27.17 -14.58 -13.73
C GLU A 50 -27.47 -13.74 -12.48
N ASP A 51 -26.43 -13.18 -11.85
CA ASP A 51 -26.56 -12.29 -10.69
C ASP A 51 -27.16 -10.94 -11.11
N GLU A 52 -27.94 -10.33 -10.21
CA GLU A 52 -28.62 -9.06 -10.50
C GLU A 52 -27.82 -7.83 -10.09
N ASN A 53 -27.13 -7.91 -8.96
CA ASN A 53 -26.47 -6.76 -8.36
C ASN A 53 -24.96 -6.83 -8.59
N HIS A 54 -24.38 -5.72 -8.99
CA HIS A 54 -22.96 -5.58 -9.31
C HIS A 54 -22.45 -4.26 -8.77
N LEU A 55 -21.13 -4.11 -8.63
CA LEU A 55 -20.52 -2.90 -8.07
C LEU A 55 -19.39 -2.39 -8.95
N ILE A 56 -19.34 -1.08 -9.14
CA ILE A 56 -18.17 -0.32 -9.59
C ILE A 56 -17.62 0.43 -8.39
N ALA A 57 -16.38 0.23 -8.06
CA ALA A 57 -15.69 0.87 -6.94
C ALA A 57 -14.54 1.75 -7.45
N ALA A 58 -14.44 2.96 -6.96
CA ALA A 58 -13.31 3.86 -7.17
C ALA A 58 -13.01 4.61 -5.88
N TYR A 59 -12.03 5.52 -5.86
CA TYR A 59 -11.70 6.29 -4.65
C TYR A 59 -12.94 7.01 -4.06
N ASN A 60 -13.78 7.61 -4.90
CA ASN A 60 -15.08 8.17 -4.53
C ASN A 60 -16.16 7.81 -5.56
N GLN A 61 -17.41 8.07 -5.20
CA GLN A 61 -18.57 7.72 -6.05
C GLN A 61 -18.57 8.45 -7.41
N GLU A 62 -18.19 9.72 -7.43
CA GLU A 62 -18.11 10.51 -8.66
C GLU A 62 -17.06 9.91 -9.62
N GLN A 63 -15.91 9.49 -9.10
CA GLN A 63 -14.90 8.81 -9.91
C GLN A 63 -15.41 7.46 -10.44
N ALA A 64 -16.11 6.65 -9.62
CA ALA A 64 -16.68 5.40 -10.07
C ALA A 64 -17.65 5.63 -11.26
N TYR A 65 -18.51 6.63 -11.14
CA TYR A 65 -19.39 7.04 -12.23
C TYR A 65 -18.61 7.48 -13.47
N ARG A 66 -17.72 8.45 -13.32
CA ARG A 66 -16.97 9.06 -14.42
C ARG A 66 -16.05 8.07 -15.13
N LEU A 67 -15.37 7.21 -14.39
CA LEU A 67 -14.37 6.29 -14.96
C LEU A 67 -15.03 5.10 -15.66
N PHE A 68 -16.16 4.59 -15.18
CA PHE A 68 -16.67 3.31 -15.66
C PHE A 68 -18.13 3.35 -16.15
N ILE A 69 -19.00 4.18 -15.56
CA ILE A 69 -20.38 4.32 -16.02
C ILE A 69 -20.42 5.19 -17.27
N ASP A 70 -19.86 6.40 -17.22
CA ASP A 70 -19.74 7.32 -18.37
C ASP A 70 -18.54 6.96 -19.26
N GLY A 71 -17.34 6.83 -18.67
CA GLY A 71 -16.11 6.38 -19.33
C GLY A 71 -15.72 7.20 -20.53
N ASP A 72 -15.90 8.54 -20.49
CA ASP A 72 -15.63 9.46 -21.61
C ASP A 72 -16.25 8.97 -22.94
N GLY A 73 -17.49 8.53 -22.89
CA GLY A 73 -18.25 8.03 -24.06
C GLY A 73 -17.99 6.57 -24.43
N THR A 74 -17.22 5.81 -23.63
CA THR A 74 -16.99 4.37 -23.83
C THR A 74 -17.46 3.50 -22.65
N GLY A 75 -17.99 4.12 -21.60
CA GLY A 75 -18.47 3.43 -20.41
C GLY A 75 -19.75 2.64 -20.62
N LEU A 76 -20.21 1.99 -19.56
CA LEU A 76 -21.35 1.05 -19.63
C LEU A 76 -22.63 1.70 -20.17
N MET A 77 -22.92 2.97 -19.80
CA MET A 77 -24.12 3.66 -20.27
C MET A 77 -24.12 3.89 -21.78
N HIS A 78 -22.94 4.01 -22.39
CA HIS A 78 -22.81 4.19 -23.84
C HIS A 78 -22.82 2.85 -24.58
N ILE A 79 -22.26 1.79 -23.97
CA ILE A 79 -22.30 0.42 -24.53
C ILE A 79 -23.74 -0.11 -24.54
N PHE A 80 -24.48 0.09 -23.47
CA PHE A 80 -25.89 -0.33 -23.34
C PHE A 80 -26.90 0.74 -23.72
N ASN A 81 -26.51 1.73 -24.51
CA ASN A 81 -27.39 2.83 -24.91
C ASN A 81 -28.71 2.33 -25.48
N GLY A 82 -29.81 2.86 -24.96
CA GLY A 82 -31.18 2.42 -25.27
C GLY A 82 -31.71 1.28 -24.40
N ASN A 83 -30.82 0.61 -23.63
CA ASN A 83 -31.17 -0.50 -22.72
C ASN A 83 -30.66 -0.25 -21.30
N CYS A 84 -30.39 0.99 -20.92
CA CYS A 84 -29.95 1.31 -19.56
C CYS A 84 -30.43 2.68 -19.09
N TRP A 85 -30.59 2.83 -17.76
CA TRP A 85 -31.11 4.03 -17.11
C TRP A 85 -30.42 4.24 -15.76
N ILE A 86 -30.11 5.47 -15.40
CA ILE A 86 -29.68 5.83 -14.04
C ILE A 86 -30.93 5.78 -13.14
N LYS A 87 -30.81 5.02 -12.04
CA LYS A 87 -31.84 4.83 -11.01
C LYS A 87 -31.24 5.05 -9.62
N HIS A 88 -32.13 5.22 -8.64
CA HIS A 88 -31.79 5.32 -7.22
C HIS A 88 -32.72 4.41 -6.43
N ASP A 89 -32.18 3.68 -5.45
CA ASP A 89 -32.92 2.91 -4.46
C ASP A 89 -32.32 3.08 -3.05
N ASP A 90 -32.79 2.31 -2.08
CA ASP A 90 -32.32 2.34 -0.68
C ASP A 90 -30.81 2.01 -0.53
N ARG A 91 -30.19 1.35 -1.51
CA ARG A 91 -28.76 1.04 -1.59
C ARG A 91 -27.96 2.13 -2.31
N GLY A 92 -28.65 3.06 -2.98
CA GLY A 92 -28.10 4.23 -3.66
C GLY A 92 -28.20 4.21 -5.17
N ASP A 93 -27.37 5.07 -5.78
CA ASP A 93 -27.38 5.23 -7.24
C ASP A 93 -26.82 4.02 -7.96
N HIS A 94 -27.45 3.65 -9.07
CA HIS A 94 -27.02 2.55 -9.92
C HIS A 94 -27.44 2.75 -11.38
N LEU A 95 -26.70 2.12 -12.27
CA LEU A 95 -27.10 1.93 -13.66
C LEU A 95 -27.93 0.67 -13.75
N LEU A 96 -29.21 0.79 -14.07
CA LEU A 96 -30.09 -0.32 -14.40
C LEU A 96 -29.87 -0.69 -15.86
N ILE A 97 -29.58 -1.95 -16.17
CA ILE A 97 -29.32 -2.44 -17.53
C ILE A 97 -30.23 -3.62 -17.83
N ASP A 98 -30.94 -3.57 -18.96
CA ASP A 98 -31.68 -4.70 -19.48
C ASP A 98 -30.74 -5.63 -20.27
N THR A 99 -30.69 -6.90 -19.89
CA THR A 99 -29.90 -7.93 -20.58
C THR A 99 -30.76 -9.15 -20.92
N PRO A 100 -30.33 -10.03 -21.83
CA PRO A 100 -31.03 -11.27 -22.13
C PRO A 100 -31.22 -12.20 -20.91
N LYS A 101 -30.39 -12.03 -19.86
CA LYS A 101 -30.48 -12.78 -18.60
C LYS A 101 -31.12 -11.96 -17.46
N GLY A 102 -32.00 -11.02 -17.78
CA GLY A 102 -32.68 -10.16 -16.82
C GLY A 102 -31.99 -8.85 -16.53
N GLN A 103 -32.61 -8.07 -15.67
CA GLN A 103 -32.11 -6.75 -15.30
C GLN A 103 -30.88 -6.85 -14.40
N LYS A 104 -29.90 -5.94 -14.63
CA LYS A 104 -28.69 -5.78 -13.82
C LYS A 104 -28.66 -4.41 -13.17
N ARG A 105 -28.44 -4.38 -11.86
CA ARG A 105 -28.19 -3.14 -11.09
C ARG A 105 -26.70 -3.00 -10.85
N VAL A 106 -26.09 -2.06 -11.51
CA VAL A 106 -24.65 -1.78 -11.37
C VAL A 106 -24.49 -0.55 -10.48
N TYR A 107 -24.33 -0.79 -9.19
CA TYR A 107 -24.06 0.27 -8.21
C TYR A 107 -22.68 0.87 -8.43
N TYR A 108 -22.50 2.14 -8.08
CA TYR A 108 -21.19 2.79 -8.11
C TYR A 108 -20.93 3.53 -6.80
N LYS A 109 -19.82 3.18 -6.14
CA LYS A 109 -19.51 3.60 -4.76
C LYS A 109 -18.06 4.03 -4.62
N GLY A 110 -17.81 4.89 -3.61
CA GLY A 110 -16.47 5.24 -3.16
C GLY A 110 -15.93 4.20 -2.18
N GLY A 111 -14.67 3.79 -2.36
CA GLY A 111 -13.99 2.81 -1.54
C GLY A 111 -12.65 3.30 -0.95
N GLY A 112 -12.32 4.60 -1.10
CA GLY A 112 -11.02 5.16 -0.69
C GLY A 112 -10.86 5.48 0.79
N LYS A 113 -11.90 5.32 1.61
CA LYS A 113 -11.88 5.65 3.04
C LYS A 113 -12.25 4.45 3.90
N VAL A 114 -11.76 4.42 5.14
CA VAL A 114 -12.07 3.36 6.14
C VAL A 114 -13.58 3.13 6.29
N ASN A 115 -14.36 4.19 6.41
CA ASN A 115 -15.81 4.11 6.58
C ASN A 115 -16.58 3.71 5.32
N SER A 116 -15.93 3.59 4.17
CA SER A 116 -16.56 3.16 2.91
C SER A 116 -17.14 1.75 2.97
N VAL A 117 -16.63 0.90 3.86
CA VAL A 117 -17.14 -0.46 4.09
C VAL A 117 -18.65 -0.46 4.38
N GLY A 118 -19.13 0.51 5.16
CA GLY A 118 -20.54 0.65 5.48
C GLY A 118 -21.47 0.81 4.26
N ALA A 119 -20.97 1.39 3.18
CA ALA A 119 -21.75 1.64 1.96
C ALA A 119 -22.11 0.37 1.17
N ILE A 120 -21.44 -0.75 1.44
CA ILE A 120 -21.64 -2.04 0.76
C ILE A 120 -22.04 -3.16 1.72
N THR A 121 -22.05 -2.89 3.03
CA THR A 121 -22.46 -3.87 4.04
C THR A 121 -23.89 -4.31 3.80
N GLY A 122 -24.15 -5.63 3.83
CA GLY A 122 -25.46 -6.21 3.56
C GLY A 122 -25.82 -6.39 2.07
N MET A 123 -24.98 -5.92 1.14
CA MET A 123 -25.21 -6.19 -0.29
C MET A 123 -24.73 -7.60 -0.66
N SER A 124 -25.51 -8.29 -1.50
CA SER A 124 -25.08 -9.51 -2.21
C SER A 124 -24.77 -9.15 -3.65
N LEU A 125 -23.54 -9.37 -4.07
CA LEU A 125 -23.01 -8.92 -5.36
C LEU A 125 -22.58 -10.13 -6.21
N GLY A 126 -22.77 -10.06 -7.52
CA GLY A 126 -22.23 -11.04 -8.48
C GLY A 126 -20.79 -10.73 -8.86
N SER A 127 -20.43 -9.45 -8.89
CA SER A 127 -19.10 -9.01 -9.31
C SER A 127 -18.76 -7.61 -8.81
N VAL A 128 -17.47 -7.29 -8.85
CA VAL A 128 -16.96 -5.94 -8.56
C VAL A 128 -15.93 -5.52 -9.61
N VAL A 129 -16.04 -4.28 -10.07
CA VAL A 129 -14.96 -3.59 -10.79
C VAL A 129 -14.25 -2.63 -9.84
N PHE A 130 -12.94 -2.72 -9.76
CA PHE A 130 -12.09 -1.83 -8.97
C PHE A 130 -11.33 -0.90 -9.91
N CYS A 131 -11.76 0.36 -9.99
CA CYS A 131 -11.06 1.40 -10.73
C CYS A 131 -9.93 1.97 -9.86
N GLU A 132 -8.71 1.92 -10.37
CA GLU A 132 -7.52 2.34 -9.63
C GLU A 132 -7.44 1.68 -8.24
N ILE A 133 -7.50 0.35 -8.21
CA ILE A 133 -7.61 -0.46 -6.98
C ILE A 133 -6.56 -0.11 -5.91
N ASN A 134 -5.39 0.34 -6.32
CA ASN A 134 -4.33 0.80 -5.43
C ASN A 134 -4.67 2.07 -4.63
N LEU A 135 -5.75 2.77 -4.95
CA LEU A 135 -6.24 3.93 -4.20
C LEU A 135 -7.38 3.58 -3.22
N LEU A 136 -7.85 2.35 -3.24
CA LEU A 136 -8.93 1.89 -2.37
C LEU A 136 -8.41 1.43 -1.02
N HIS A 137 -9.26 1.56 0.01
CA HIS A 137 -8.94 1.04 1.34
C HIS A 137 -8.97 -0.49 1.35
N MET A 138 -7.98 -1.13 1.97
CA MET A 138 -7.86 -2.58 1.98
C MET A 138 -9.09 -3.29 2.57
N ASP A 139 -9.64 -2.80 3.68
CA ASP A 139 -10.85 -3.37 4.29
C ASP A 139 -12.06 -3.30 3.36
N PHE A 140 -12.17 -2.23 2.56
CA PHE A 140 -13.20 -2.11 1.55
C PHE A 140 -13.03 -3.15 0.44
N ILE A 141 -11.82 -3.35 -0.04
CA ILE A 141 -11.50 -4.37 -1.06
C ILE A 141 -11.86 -5.76 -0.52
N GLN A 142 -11.43 -6.09 0.70
CA GLN A 142 -11.73 -7.37 1.34
C GLN A 142 -13.24 -7.58 1.52
N GLU A 143 -13.97 -6.54 1.91
CA GLU A 143 -15.41 -6.61 2.03
C GLU A 143 -16.08 -6.83 0.67
N CYS A 144 -15.62 -6.22 -0.41
CA CYS A 144 -16.11 -6.49 -1.77
C CYS A 144 -15.97 -7.96 -2.12
N PHE A 145 -14.84 -8.60 -1.80
CA PHE A 145 -14.66 -10.04 -2.03
C PHE A 145 -15.65 -10.88 -1.23
N ARG A 146 -15.93 -10.53 0.03
CA ARG A 146 -16.93 -11.22 0.87
C ARG A 146 -18.33 -11.09 0.28
N ARG A 147 -18.69 -9.92 -0.24
CA ARG A 147 -20.03 -9.67 -0.82
C ARG A 147 -20.31 -10.46 -2.09
N THR A 148 -19.29 -11.06 -2.72
CA THR A 148 -19.40 -11.88 -3.91
C THR A 148 -19.29 -13.38 -3.66
N TRP A 149 -19.20 -13.84 -2.41
CA TRP A 149 -19.05 -15.29 -2.13
C TRP A 149 -20.22 -16.16 -2.59
N ALA A 150 -21.41 -15.60 -2.64
CA ALA A 150 -22.61 -16.31 -3.11
C ALA A 150 -22.88 -16.14 -4.61
N ALA A 151 -21.99 -15.49 -5.35
CA ALA A 151 -22.15 -15.23 -6.78
C ALA A 151 -22.14 -16.53 -7.59
N LYS A 152 -23.02 -16.63 -8.57
CA LYS A 152 -23.11 -17.80 -9.47
C LYS A 152 -21.93 -17.88 -10.44
N LEU A 153 -21.49 -16.73 -10.95
CA LEU A 153 -20.26 -16.57 -11.73
C LEU A 153 -19.45 -15.45 -11.11
N ARG A 154 -18.69 -15.80 -10.08
CA ARG A 154 -17.86 -14.84 -9.34
C ARG A 154 -16.80 -14.24 -10.24
N TYR A 155 -16.77 -12.90 -10.35
CA TYR A 155 -15.84 -12.22 -11.22
C TYR A 155 -15.48 -10.83 -10.69
N HIS A 156 -14.22 -10.51 -10.73
CA HIS A 156 -13.71 -9.19 -10.39
C HIS A 156 -12.79 -8.68 -11.50
N LEU A 157 -12.88 -7.41 -11.78
CA LEU A 157 -12.01 -6.71 -12.72
C LEU A 157 -11.33 -5.56 -11.99
N ALA A 158 -10.02 -5.49 -12.05
CA ALA A 158 -9.27 -4.37 -11.48
C ALA A 158 -8.44 -3.68 -12.56
N ASP A 159 -8.36 -2.36 -12.50
CA ASP A 159 -7.35 -1.62 -13.23
C ASP A 159 -6.50 -0.75 -12.29
N LEU A 160 -5.25 -0.51 -12.68
CA LEU A 160 -4.35 0.39 -11.97
C LEU A 160 -3.20 0.86 -12.85
N ASN A 161 -2.62 2.00 -12.49
CA ASN A 161 -1.28 2.36 -12.91
C ASN A 161 -0.28 1.68 -11.98
N PRO A 162 0.96 1.35 -12.43
CA PRO A 162 1.91 0.62 -11.61
C PRO A 162 2.15 1.33 -10.27
N PRO A 163 1.84 0.69 -9.13
CA PRO A 163 2.11 1.24 -7.80
C PRO A 163 3.58 1.02 -7.42
N ALA A 164 3.97 1.44 -6.22
CA ALA A 164 5.23 1.01 -5.65
C ALA A 164 5.27 -0.53 -5.52
N PRO A 165 6.45 -1.18 -5.68
CA PRO A 165 6.55 -2.65 -5.63
C PRO A 165 6.01 -3.29 -4.35
N GLN A 166 6.10 -2.57 -3.22
CA GLN A 166 5.65 -3.04 -1.90
C GLN A 166 4.18 -2.70 -1.59
N HIS A 167 3.43 -2.19 -2.57
CA HIS A 167 2.04 -1.78 -2.32
C HIS A 167 1.20 -2.98 -1.87
N PRO A 168 0.41 -2.85 -0.77
CA PRO A 168 -0.34 -3.96 -0.19
C PRO A 168 -1.26 -4.70 -1.17
N VAL A 169 -1.85 -3.97 -2.12
CA VAL A 169 -2.72 -4.58 -3.14
C VAL A 169 -2.03 -5.70 -3.94
N ILE A 170 -0.70 -5.66 -4.05
CA ILE A 170 0.06 -6.69 -4.76
C ILE A 170 0.06 -7.97 -3.94
N LYS A 171 0.60 -7.92 -2.71
CA LYS A 171 0.75 -9.10 -1.83
C LYS A 171 -0.58 -9.62 -1.30
N ASP A 172 -1.45 -8.73 -0.84
CA ASP A 172 -2.62 -9.09 -0.04
C ASP A 172 -3.88 -9.32 -0.91
N VAL A 173 -3.83 -8.94 -2.19
CA VAL A 173 -4.94 -9.13 -3.12
C VAL A 173 -4.51 -9.96 -4.32
N PHE A 174 -3.51 -9.51 -5.09
CA PHE A 174 -3.21 -10.13 -6.37
C PHE A 174 -2.49 -11.47 -6.25
N ASP A 175 -1.60 -11.61 -5.27
CA ASP A 175 -0.85 -12.84 -5.05
C ASP A 175 -1.69 -13.92 -4.35
N VAL A 176 -2.79 -13.54 -3.69
CA VAL A 176 -3.65 -14.46 -2.91
C VAL A 176 -4.84 -14.98 -3.71
N GLN A 177 -5.29 -14.23 -4.73
CA GLN A 177 -6.45 -14.60 -5.56
C GLN A 177 -6.02 -15.41 -6.80
N ASN A 178 -6.95 -16.15 -7.36
CA ASN A 178 -6.77 -16.75 -8.70
C ASN A 178 -6.79 -15.64 -9.75
N THR A 179 -5.64 -14.99 -9.97
CA THR A 179 -5.51 -13.74 -10.71
C THR A 179 -4.96 -13.96 -12.11
N ARG A 180 -5.62 -13.37 -13.10
CA ARG A 180 -5.08 -13.18 -14.43
C ARG A 180 -4.53 -11.78 -14.58
N TRP A 181 -3.23 -11.66 -14.80
CA TRP A 181 -2.54 -10.40 -14.98
C TRP A 181 -2.35 -10.01 -16.44
N THR A 182 -2.60 -8.76 -16.78
CA THR A 182 -2.33 -8.21 -18.11
C THR A 182 -1.59 -6.89 -17.99
N HIS A 183 -0.38 -6.86 -18.53
CA HIS A 183 0.44 -5.63 -18.59
C HIS A 183 0.05 -4.78 -19.80
N TRP A 184 0.01 -3.45 -19.65
CA TRP A 184 -0.39 -2.49 -20.66
C TRP A 184 0.62 -1.35 -20.81
N THR A 185 0.88 -0.96 -22.06
CA THR A 185 1.68 0.21 -22.42
C THR A 185 0.93 1.12 -23.38
N MET A 186 1.43 2.33 -23.63
CA MET A 186 0.82 3.24 -24.60
C MET A 186 0.76 2.67 -26.02
N ASP A 187 1.62 1.69 -26.36
CA ASP A 187 1.61 1.03 -27.66
C ASP A 187 0.37 0.17 -27.89
N ASP A 188 -0.28 -0.25 -26.83
CA ASP A 188 -1.53 -1.02 -26.89
C ASP A 188 -2.75 -0.16 -27.25
N ASN A 189 -2.60 1.18 -27.24
CA ASN A 189 -3.71 2.10 -27.52
C ASN A 189 -3.74 2.51 -28.99
N PRO A 190 -4.71 2.03 -29.77
CA PRO A 190 -4.76 2.28 -31.22
C PRO A 190 -5.20 3.73 -31.59
N ILE A 191 -5.70 4.50 -30.61
CA ILE A 191 -6.17 5.88 -30.84
C ILE A 191 -5.04 6.90 -30.68
N LEU A 192 -3.98 6.52 -29.96
CA LEU A 192 -2.86 7.40 -29.68
C LEU A 192 -1.88 7.42 -30.88
N SER A 193 -1.74 8.56 -31.58
CA SER A 193 -0.80 8.68 -32.70
C SER A 193 0.65 8.55 -32.25
N GLU A 194 1.51 8.10 -33.17
CA GLU A 194 2.96 7.94 -32.88
C GLU A 194 3.61 9.27 -32.50
N GLU A 195 3.22 10.38 -33.15
CA GLU A 195 3.74 11.71 -32.79
C GLU A 195 3.36 12.07 -31.34
N ARG A 196 2.12 11.75 -30.94
CA ARG A 196 1.67 12.01 -29.56
C ARG A 196 2.39 11.15 -28.56
N LYS A 197 2.61 9.87 -28.87
CA LYS A 197 3.41 8.95 -28.02
C LYS A 197 4.84 9.49 -27.85
N GLN A 198 5.51 9.85 -28.94
CA GLN A 198 6.87 10.39 -28.86
C GLN A 198 6.93 11.69 -28.07
N SER A 199 5.95 12.58 -28.22
CA SER A 199 5.86 13.79 -27.40
C SER A 199 5.78 13.48 -25.91
N ILE A 200 4.95 12.51 -25.50
CA ILE A 200 4.81 12.07 -24.10
C ILE A 200 6.13 11.46 -23.62
N ILE A 201 6.72 10.55 -24.39
CA ILE A 201 7.99 9.88 -24.08
C ILE A 201 9.11 10.90 -23.86
N ASN A 202 9.25 11.88 -24.78
CA ASN A 202 10.29 12.90 -24.68
C ASN A 202 10.12 13.80 -23.45
N ASN A 203 8.88 14.11 -23.07
CA ASN A 203 8.61 14.86 -21.84
C ASN A 203 8.96 14.08 -20.58
N LEU A 204 8.63 12.78 -20.55
CA LEU A 204 8.84 11.92 -19.38
C LEU A 204 10.29 11.42 -19.24
N ARG A 205 11.07 11.38 -20.33
CA ARG A 205 12.50 10.96 -20.28
C ARG A 205 13.36 11.79 -19.34
N LYS A 206 12.98 13.03 -19.08
CA LYS A 206 13.68 13.91 -18.13
C LYS A 206 13.56 13.44 -16.69
N ASN A 207 12.57 12.61 -16.38
CA ASN A 207 12.34 12.05 -15.05
C ASN A 207 12.39 10.51 -15.14
N PRO A 208 13.48 9.87 -14.71
CA PRO A 208 13.65 8.41 -14.80
C PRO A 208 12.56 7.59 -14.11
N TYR A 209 12.00 8.10 -13.00
CA TYR A 209 10.90 7.45 -12.31
C TYR A 209 9.62 7.45 -13.16
N LEU A 210 9.21 8.63 -13.64
CA LEU A 210 8.02 8.76 -14.48
C LEU A 210 8.17 8.00 -15.79
N TYR A 211 9.37 7.98 -16.37
CA TYR A 211 9.64 7.21 -17.59
C TYR A 211 9.42 5.71 -17.35
N LYS A 212 10.00 5.15 -16.29
CA LYS A 212 9.83 3.73 -15.96
C LYS A 212 8.37 3.39 -15.66
N ARG A 213 7.68 4.21 -14.86
CA ARG A 213 6.28 3.97 -14.48
C ARG A 213 5.29 4.22 -15.62
N ASP A 214 5.35 5.38 -16.25
CA ASP A 214 4.31 5.88 -17.15
C ASP A 214 4.59 5.61 -18.63
N VAL A 215 5.83 5.21 -18.98
CA VAL A 215 6.18 4.77 -20.36
C VAL A 215 6.38 3.26 -20.42
N LEU A 216 7.19 2.70 -19.50
CA LEU A 216 7.49 1.27 -19.50
C LEU A 216 6.49 0.43 -18.71
N GLY A 217 5.59 1.05 -17.93
CA GLY A 217 4.61 0.36 -17.11
C GLY A 217 5.22 -0.46 -15.97
N GLN A 218 6.39 -0.06 -15.48
CA GLN A 218 7.11 -0.76 -14.43
C GLN A 218 6.70 -0.27 -13.05
N ARG A 219 6.62 -1.19 -12.10
CA ARG A 219 6.50 -0.84 -10.69
C ARG A 219 7.85 -0.32 -10.20
N VAL A 220 7.89 0.94 -9.84
CA VAL A 220 9.11 1.62 -9.38
C VAL A 220 8.80 2.45 -8.14
N MET A 221 9.83 2.67 -7.32
CA MET A 221 9.70 3.57 -6.18
C MET A 221 9.56 5.02 -6.67
N PRO A 222 8.70 5.85 -6.03
CA PRO A 222 8.58 7.27 -6.36
C PRO A 222 9.94 8.00 -6.29
N GLN A 223 10.13 9.01 -7.13
CA GLN A 223 11.31 9.87 -7.05
C GLN A 223 11.24 10.70 -5.75
N GLY A 224 12.36 10.80 -5.03
CA GLY A 224 12.40 11.50 -3.76
C GLY A 224 12.08 10.64 -2.53
N VAL A 225 11.86 9.31 -2.71
CA VAL A 225 11.80 8.40 -1.56
C VAL A 225 13.09 8.47 -0.77
N ILE A 226 12.96 8.76 0.50
CA ILE A 226 14.09 9.01 1.39
C ILE A 226 14.94 7.76 1.55
N TYR A 227 14.30 6.59 1.69
CA TYR A 227 14.99 5.30 1.84
C TYR A 227 14.92 4.45 0.56
N GLY A 228 15.09 5.08 -0.61
CA GLY A 228 15.00 4.41 -1.91
C GLY A 228 16.06 3.33 -2.17
N LEU A 229 17.08 3.22 -1.32
CA LEU A 229 18.08 2.13 -1.34
C LEU A 229 17.61 0.87 -0.61
N PHE A 230 16.48 0.92 0.12
CA PHE A 230 15.91 -0.27 0.74
C PHE A 230 15.45 -1.24 -0.35
N ASP A 231 15.97 -2.44 -0.30
CA ASP A 231 15.74 -3.51 -1.27
C ASP A 231 15.23 -4.74 -0.53
N MET A 232 14.07 -5.26 -0.93
CA MET A 232 13.44 -6.40 -0.24
C MET A 232 14.32 -7.65 -0.29
N ASP A 233 14.98 -7.93 -1.41
CA ASP A 233 15.82 -9.13 -1.56
C ASP A 233 17.08 -9.05 -0.69
N LYS A 234 17.58 -7.84 -0.46
CA LYS A 234 18.79 -7.60 0.35
C LYS A 234 18.48 -7.41 1.82
N ASN A 235 17.49 -6.58 2.13
CA ASN A 235 17.24 -6.12 3.49
C ASN A 235 16.21 -6.96 4.26
N ILE A 236 15.49 -7.90 3.62
CA ILE A 236 14.55 -8.81 4.30
C ILE A 236 15.18 -10.19 4.43
N LYS A 237 15.10 -10.77 5.62
CA LYS A 237 15.62 -12.11 5.93
C LYS A 237 14.66 -12.87 6.84
N ASP A 238 14.67 -14.19 6.74
CA ASP A 238 13.82 -15.07 7.57
C ASP A 238 14.38 -15.30 8.98
N THR A 239 15.65 -14.98 9.20
CA THR A 239 16.35 -15.22 10.45
C THR A 239 17.32 -14.09 10.80
N LEU A 240 17.66 -14.00 12.09
CA LEU A 240 18.73 -13.13 12.55
C LEU A 240 20.07 -13.54 11.94
N ILE A 241 20.81 -12.56 11.44
CA ILE A 241 22.17 -12.78 10.92
C ILE A 241 23.18 -12.30 11.97
N GLY A 242 23.97 -13.23 12.50
CA GLY A 242 25.00 -12.97 13.51
C GLY A 242 24.57 -13.30 14.94
N GLU A 243 25.44 -13.04 15.90
CA GLU A 243 25.24 -13.29 17.33
C GLU A 243 24.47 -12.13 17.97
N PRO A 244 23.27 -12.36 18.58
CA PRO A 244 22.53 -11.30 19.24
C PRO A 244 23.29 -10.75 20.46
N VAL A 245 23.38 -9.41 20.56
CA VAL A 245 24.12 -8.73 21.64
C VAL A 245 23.26 -7.77 22.44
N GLU A 246 22.25 -7.14 21.83
CA GLU A 246 21.37 -6.19 22.50
C GLU A 246 19.97 -6.26 21.90
N MET A 247 18.95 -6.10 22.75
CA MET A 247 17.55 -5.85 22.34
C MET A 247 17.10 -4.52 22.94
N TYR A 248 16.46 -3.66 22.14
CA TYR A 248 15.84 -2.41 22.59
C TYR A 248 14.61 -2.06 21.76
N PHE A 249 13.79 -1.17 22.29
CA PHE A 249 12.57 -0.72 21.64
C PHE A 249 12.63 0.77 21.33
N CYS A 250 12.07 1.15 20.18
CA CYS A 250 11.86 2.54 19.83
C CYS A 250 10.40 2.76 19.43
N GLY A 251 9.81 3.85 19.89
CA GLY A 251 8.42 4.15 19.59
C GLY A 251 8.18 5.63 19.33
N ASP A 252 7.21 5.86 18.44
CA ASP A 252 6.56 7.13 18.17
C ASP A 252 5.07 6.98 18.44
N GLY A 253 4.43 7.98 19.02
CA GLY A 253 3.03 7.87 19.45
C GLY A 253 2.23 9.13 19.23
N GLY A 254 1.13 9.00 18.51
CA GLY A 254 0.11 10.02 18.34
C GLY A 254 -1.25 9.55 18.87
N GLN A 255 -2.03 10.47 19.42
CA GLN A 255 -3.38 10.15 19.90
C GLN A 255 -4.41 10.13 18.76
N SER A 256 -4.29 11.04 17.83
CA SER A 256 -5.13 11.15 16.61
C SER A 256 -4.54 10.44 15.40
N ASP A 257 -3.22 10.25 15.40
CA ASP A 257 -2.46 9.63 14.33
C ASP A 257 -2.13 8.16 14.65
N ALA A 258 -1.00 7.66 14.22
CA ALA A 258 -0.59 6.31 14.56
C ALA A 258 0.32 6.27 15.80
N THR A 259 0.25 5.16 16.53
CA THR A 259 1.25 4.76 17.53
C THR A 259 2.03 3.59 16.96
N SER A 260 3.34 3.77 16.84
CA SER A 260 4.29 2.83 16.26
C SER A 260 5.38 2.47 17.28
N MET A 261 5.72 1.18 17.40
CA MET A 261 6.87 0.74 18.20
C MET A 261 7.55 -0.45 17.54
N SER A 262 8.88 -0.37 17.38
CA SER A 262 9.70 -1.48 16.90
C SER A 262 10.44 -2.20 18.02
N CYS A 263 10.63 -3.49 17.83
CA CYS A 263 11.62 -4.30 18.53
C CYS A 263 12.86 -4.44 17.66
N ASN A 264 14.00 -4.05 18.20
CA ASN A 264 15.27 -4.03 17.48
C ASN A 264 16.30 -4.91 18.21
N ILE A 265 16.94 -5.82 17.46
CA ILE A 265 18.02 -6.66 17.97
C ILE A 265 19.30 -6.30 17.21
N VAL A 266 20.32 -5.93 17.96
CA VAL A 266 21.66 -5.75 17.39
C VAL A 266 22.37 -7.09 17.40
N THR A 267 22.96 -7.46 16.25
CA THR A 267 23.78 -8.66 16.13
C THR A 267 25.22 -8.30 15.81
N ARG A 268 26.14 -9.11 16.34
CA ARG A 268 27.56 -9.07 16.06
C ARG A 268 27.93 -10.09 14.99
N ILE A 269 28.68 -9.65 13.98
CA ILE A 269 29.18 -10.48 12.89
C ILE A 269 30.69 -10.48 12.92
N ARG A 270 31.29 -11.65 12.73
CA ARG A 270 32.74 -11.82 12.63
C ARG A 270 33.07 -12.37 11.25
N GLU A 271 33.68 -11.54 10.42
CA GLU A 271 34.09 -11.93 9.07
C GLU A 271 35.54 -11.49 8.83
N ASN A 272 36.39 -12.40 8.39
CA ASN A 272 37.79 -12.12 8.05
C ASN A 272 38.56 -11.41 9.18
N GLY A 273 38.30 -11.77 10.44
CA GLY A 273 38.95 -11.18 11.62
C GLY A 273 38.42 -9.78 12.00
N ARG A 274 37.46 -9.24 11.28
CA ARG A 274 36.79 -7.97 11.59
C ARG A 274 35.46 -8.22 12.30
N ILE A 275 35.13 -7.34 13.23
CA ILE A 275 33.85 -7.32 13.92
C ILE A 275 33.00 -6.21 13.31
N SER A 276 31.78 -6.53 12.92
CA SER A 276 30.77 -5.57 12.48
C SER A 276 29.46 -5.82 13.23
N PHE A 277 28.55 -4.85 13.19
CA PHE A 277 27.25 -4.94 13.82
C PHE A 277 26.15 -4.68 12.82
N ARG A 278 25.02 -5.36 13.00
CA ARG A 278 23.79 -5.15 12.22
C ARG A 278 22.63 -4.80 13.13
N LEU A 279 21.78 -3.89 12.64
CA LEU A 279 20.49 -3.57 13.23
C LEU A 279 19.43 -4.45 12.59
N ASN A 280 18.83 -5.33 13.38
CA ASN A 280 17.75 -6.19 12.93
C ASN A 280 16.43 -5.69 13.54
N ARG A 281 15.49 -5.26 12.70
CA ARG A 281 14.12 -4.98 13.09
C ARG A 281 13.34 -6.28 13.07
N VAL A 282 12.88 -6.76 14.23
CA VAL A 282 12.37 -8.13 14.38
C VAL A 282 10.86 -8.21 14.66
N ALA A 283 10.23 -7.13 15.07
CA ALA A 283 8.79 -7.04 15.28
C ALA A 283 8.32 -5.58 15.27
N HIS A 284 7.05 -5.35 14.96
CA HIS A 284 6.47 -4.04 14.87
C HIS A 284 5.05 -4.02 15.44
N TYR A 285 4.82 -3.20 16.46
CA TYR A 285 3.49 -2.80 16.90
C TYR A 285 3.08 -1.53 16.14
N TYR A 286 1.90 -1.54 15.54
CA TYR A 286 1.34 -0.36 14.87
C TYR A 286 -0.16 -0.28 15.07
N HIS A 287 -0.67 0.90 15.40
CA HIS A 287 -2.09 1.17 15.43
C HIS A 287 -2.35 2.62 15.00
N SER A 288 -3.14 2.80 13.95
CA SER A 288 -3.62 4.11 13.49
C SER A 288 -5.09 4.29 13.86
N GLY A 289 -5.36 5.32 14.63
CA GLY A 289 -6.74 5.72 14.96
C GLY A 289 -7.50 6.20 13.73
N ALA A 290 -6.81 6.83 12.78
CA ALA A 290 -7.36 7.29 11.51
C ALA A 290 -7.75 6.13 10.61
N ASP A 291 -6.88 5.12 10.46
CA ASP A 291 -7.12 3.95 9.59
C ASP A 291 -8.19 3.01 10.16
N THR A 292 -8.16 2.80 11.47
CA THR A 292 -9.12 1.88 12.13
C THR A 292 -10.45 2.53 12.50
N GLY A 293 -10.56 3.86 12.42
CA GLY A 293 -11.71 4.63 12.92
C GLY A 293 -11.89 4.57 14.45
N ARG A 294 -10.88 4.07 15.19
CA ARG A 294 -10.93 3.87 16.64
C ARG A 294 -9.73 4.54 17.31
N VAL A 295 -9.98 5.66 17.96
CA VAL A 295 -8.99 6.33 18.80
C VAL A 295 -8.92 5.60 20.15
N LYS A 296 -7.72 5.23 20.58
CA LYS A 296 -7.45 4.58 21.87
C LYS A 296 -6.96 5.60 22.91
N ALA A 297 -7.25 5.35 24.17
CA ALA A 297 -6.63 6.10 25.27
C ALA A 297 -5.15 5.73 25.42
N MET A 298 -4.30 6.65 25.90
CA MET A 298 -2.88 6.41 26.12
C MET A 298 -2.62 5.27 27.12
N SER A 299 -3.50 5.08 28.09
CA SER A 299 -3.46 3.93 29.02
C SER A 299 -3.66 2.59 28.30
N THR A 300 -4.53 2.54 27.28
CA THR A 300 -4.74 1.35 26.46
C THR A 300 -3.48 1.02 25.65
N TYR A 301 -2.89 2.03 24.99
CA TYR A 301 -1.61 1.85 24.30
C TYR A 301 -0.51 1.34 25.23
N ALA A 302 -0.41 1.87 26.45
CA ALA A 302 0.60 1.43 27.42
C ALA A 302 0.45 -0.07 27.77
N VAL A 303 -0.78 -0.56 27.93
CA VAL A 303 -1.04 -2.00 28.18
C VAL A 303 -0.67 -2.86 26.96
N GLU A 304 -1.07 -2.43 25.77
CA GLU A 304 -0.77 -3.15 24.51
C GLU A 304 0.74 -3.16 24.22
N LEU A 305 1.43 -2.04 24.40
CA LEU A 305 2.88 -1.96 24.23
C LEU A 305 3.64 -2.81 25.26
N LYS A 306 3.14 -2.89 26.49
CA LYS A 306 3.69 -3.83 27.49
C LYS A 306 3.51 -5.29 27.06
N ALA A 307 2.36 -5.64 26.48
CA ALA A 307 2.12 -6.98 25.92
C ALA A 307 3.06 -7.27 24.75
N PHE A 308 3.24 -6.32 23.84
CA PHE A 308 4.19 -6.39 22.73
C PHE A 308 5.63 -6.63 23.20
N ILE A 309 6.10 -5.82 24.16
CA ILE A 309 7.45 -5.98 24.74
C ILE A 309 7.60 -7.37 25.35
N LYS A 310 6.60 -7.84 26.14
CA LYS A 310 6.61 -9.18 26.74
C LYS A 310 6.66 -10.28 25.68
N TRP A 311 5.88 -10.15 24.61
CA TRP A 311 5.89 -11.08 23.47
C TRP A 311 7.28 -11.17 22.84
N CYS A 312 7.92 -10.03 22.53
CA CYS A 312 9.27 -9.99 21.97
C CYS A 312 10.30 -10.65 22.89
N VAL A 313 10.28 -10.31 24.18
CA VAL A 313 11.21 -10.91 25.18
C VAL A 313 11.05 -12.42 25.24
N THR A 314 9.82 -12.91 25.20
CA THR A 314 9.53 -14.34 25.25
C THR A 314 9.96 -15.05 23.96
N LYS A 315 9.63 -14.46 22.78
CA LYS A 315 9.93 -15.03 21.47
C LYS A 315 11.44 -15.15 21.22
N TYR A 316 12.18 -14.10 21.50
CA TYR A 316 13.63 -14.04 21.24
C TYR A 316 14.47 -14.49 22.43
N GLN A 317 13.88 -14.80 23.57
CA GLN A 317 14.53 -15.22 24.81
C GLN A 317 15.65 -14.26 25.25
N MET A 318 15.45 -12.97 25.01
CA MET A 318 16.39 -11.90 25.33
C MET A 318 15.78 -10.89 26.29
N ARG A 319 16.59 -10.35 27.21
CA ARG A 319 16.21 -9.18 27.98
C ARG A 319 16.46 -7.93 27.15
N TYR A 320 15.52 -6.98 27.17
CA TYR A 320 15.74 -5.68 26.54
C TYR A 320 16.54 -4.76 27.48
N THR A 321 17.30 -3.85 26.88
CA THR A 321 18.08 -2.85 27.61
C THR A 321 17.29 -1.59 27.89
N GLU A 322 16.61 -1.05 26.90
CA GLU A 322 15.96 0.26 26.95
C GLU A 322 14.72 0.34 26.05
N VAL A 323 13.82 1.28 26.40
CA VAL A 323 12.66 1.67 25.60
C VAL A 323 12.77 3.17 25.34
N TRP A 324 12.92 3.54 24.07
CA TRP A 324 13.07 4.92 23.61
C TRP A 324 11.77 5.41 23.01
N ILE A 325 11.26 6.55 23.49
CA ILE A 325 9.98 7.12 23.03
C ILE A 325 10.22 8.58 22.63
N ASP A 326 9.53 9.00 21.57
CA ASP A 326 9.57 10.39 21.10
C ASP A 326 9.38 11.40 22.24
N PRO A 327 10.18 12.48 22.30
CA PRO A 327 10.06 13.51 23.32
C PRO A 327 8.68 14.18 23.38
N ALA A 328 7.95 14.27 22.26
CA ALA A 328 6.63 14.86 22.20
C ALA A 328 5.55 13.98 22.87
N CYS A 329 5.77 12.68 22.96
CA CYS A 329 4.81 11.69 23.50
C CYS A 329 4.83 11.59 25.04
N LYS A 330 4.73 12.72 25.75
CA LYS A 330 4.82 12.76 27.21
C LYS A 330 3.75 11.92 27.90
N SER A 331 2.49 12.01 27.46
CA SER A 331 1.36 11.26 28.02
C SER A 331 1.54 9.75 27.87
N LEU A 332 2.03 9.26 26.71
CA LEU A 332 2.33 7.85 26.51
C LEU A 332 3.46 7.38 27.45
N ARG A 333 4.50 8.18 27.62
CA ARG A 333 5.62 7.86 28.52
C ARG A 333 5.18 7.75 29.97
N GLU A 334 4.27 8.63 30.43
CA GLU A 334 3.70 8.58 31.78
C GLU A 334 2.84 7.32 31.98
N GLU A 335 2.03 6.95 31.00
CA GLU A 335 1.22 5.72 31.07
C GLU A 335 2.08 4.45 31.02
N LEU A 336 3.14 4.42 30.20
CA LEU A 336 4.10 3.32 30.20
C LEU A 336 4.80 3.16 31.56
N HIS A 337 5.13 4.27 32.21
CA HIS A 337 5.73 4.24 33.55
C HIS A 337 4.76 3.65 34.60
N LYS A 338 3.46 3.97 34.52
CA LYS A 338 2.44 3.39 35.40
C LYS A 338 2.32 1.87 35.29
N VAL A 339 2.53 1.33 34.07
CA VAL A 339 2.54 -0.13 33.85
C VAL A 339 3.90 -0.79 34.07
N GLY A 340 4.89 -0.02 34.59
CA GLY A 340 6.22 -0.52 34.97
C GLY A 340 7.26 -0.54 33.85
N ILE A 341 7.04 0.21 32.76
CA ILE A 341 8.01 0.36 31.65
C ILE A 341 8.74 1.71 31.82
N ILE A 342 10.03 1.66 32.12
CA ILE A 342 10.87 2.87 32.18
C ILE A 342 11.29 3.25 30.76
N THR A 343 11.00 4.49 30.38
CA THR A 343 11.30 5.01 29.04
C THR A 343 12.42 6.02 29.05
N ARG A 344 13.19 6.06 27.97
CA ARG A 344 14.14 7.13 27.63
C ARG A 344 13.58 8.04 26.54
N THR A 345 14.05 9.26 26.49
CA THR A 345 13.71 10.21 25.43
C THR A 345 14.51 9.91 24.18
N ALA A 346 13.83 9.65 23.05
CA ALA A 346 14.47 9.40 21.77
C ALA A 346 15.24 10.63 21.26
N MET A 347 16.32 10.39 20.52
CA MET A 347 17.15 11.44 19.94
C MET A 347 16.50 11.97 18.66
N ASN A 348 15.69 13.01 18.77
CA ASN A 348 14.97 13.61 17.65
C ASN A 348 15.75 14.78 17.00
N ASN A 349 16.57 15.50 17.76
CA ASN A 349 17.33 16.67 17.32
C ASN A 349 18.85 16.43 17.39
N SER A 350 19.35 15.43 16.70
CA SER A 350 20.78 15.15 16.64
C SER A 350 21.52 16.22 15.82
N HIS A 351 22.75 16.53 16.22
CA HIS A 351 23.70 17.30 15.43
C HIS A 351 24.84 16.37 15.01
N ASP A 352 25.14 16.33 13.74
CA ASP A 352 26.34 15.69 13.23
C ASP A 352 27.35 16.78 12.81
N VAL A 353 28.51 16.81 13.48
CA VAL A 353 29.55 17.80 13.22
C VAL A 353 30.22 17.54 11.86
N SER A 354 30.25 16.32 11.39
CA SER A 354 30.92 15.92 10.16
C SER A 354 30.11 16.24 8.88
N SER A 355 28.79 16.07 8.91
CA SER A 355 27.90 16.23 7.73
C SER A 355 27.22 17.59 7.64
N LYS A 356 27.35 18.45 8.68
CA LYS A 356 26.58 19.71 8.84
C LYS A 356 25.05 19.54 8.87
N SER A 357 24.56 18.33 8.90
CA SER A 357 23.13 18.01 9.01
C SER A 357 22.61 18.27 10.42
N LYS A 358 21.34 18.66 10.55
CA LYS A 358 20.70 19.01 11.83
C LYS A 358 19.31 18.35 11.94
N GLY A 359 18.96 17.98 13.15
CA GLY A 359 17.62 17.49 13.47
C GLY A 359 17.27 16.18 12.75
N ILE A 360 16.13 16.15 12.09
CA ILE A 360 15.58 14.98 11.38
C ILE A 360 16.53 14.47 10.29
N GLU A 361 17.21 15.37 9.58
CA GLU A 361 18.12 15.02 8.48
C GLU A 361 19.28 14.13 8.90
N VAL A 362 19.82 14.31 10.09
CA VAL A 362 20.87 13.43 10.62
C VAL A 362 20.40 11.99 10.76
N GLY A 363 19.19 11.79 11.28
CA GLY A 363 18.60 10.47 11.42
C GLY A 363 18.29 9.82 10.07
N ILE A 364 17.83 10.61 9.10
CA ILE A 364 17.59 10.16 7.72
C ILE A 364 18.90 9.69 7.07
N GLU A 365 19.94 10.53 7.10
CA GLU A 365 21.25 10.21 6.53
C GLU A 365 21.85 8.93 7.15
N ARG A 366 21.77 8.79 8.47
CA ARG A 366 22.20 7.58 9.17
C ARG A 366 21.42 6.34 8.71
N GLY A 367 20.08 6.47 8.54
CA GLY A 367 19.24 5.41 8.01
C GLY A 367 19.62 5.00 6.59
N GLN A 368 19.86 5.97 5.71
CA GLN A 368 20.33 5.73 4.35
C GLN A 368 21.69 5.00 4.35
N ASN A 369 22.62 5.42 5.21
CA ASN A 369 23.95 4.82 5.30
C ASN A 369 23.89 3.37 5.76
N ILE A 370 23.14 3.03 6.84
CA ILE A 370 23.06 1.64 7.31
C ILE A 370 22.32 0.73 6.33
N ILE A 371 21.39 1.25 5.54
CA ILE A 371 20.74 0.50 4.46
C ILE A 371 21.74 0.27 3.33
N SER A 372 22.45 1.30 2.88
CA SER A 372 23.49 1.21 1.84
C SER A 372 24.62 0.26 2.21
N ASP A 373 25.04 0.27 3.48
CA ASP A 373 26.11 -0.59 3.99
C ASP A 373 25.64 -2.03 4.31
N GLU A 374 24.39 -2.37 4.00
CA GLU A 374 23.75 -3.66 4.32
C GLU A 374 23.80 -4.00 5.83
N ARG A 375 23.81 -2.95 6.67
CA ARG A 375 23.77 -3.10 8.14
C ARG A 375 22.37 -3.07 8.74
N PHE A 376 21.35 -2.78 7.93
CA PHE A 376 19.95 -2.86 8.34
C PHE A 376 19.29 -4.10 7.74
N VAL A 377 18.64 -4.89 8.61
CA VAL A 377 17.90 -6.09 8.22
C VAL A 377 16.51 -6.06 8.88
N LEU A 378 15.49 -6.32 8.10
CA LEU A 378 14.15 -6.62 8.56
C LEU A 378 14.01 -8.13 8.61
N VAL A 379 13.70 -8.66 9.79
CA VAL A 379 13.54 -10.11 9.99
C VAL A 379 12.07 -10.44 9.95
N GLU A 380 11.63 -11.13 8.90
CA GLU A 380 10.26 -11.64 8.81
C GLU A 380 10.06 -12.83 9.77
N HIS A 381 8.86 -12.95 10.30
CA HIS A 381 8.40 -14.10 11.06
C HIS A 381 7.01 -14.51 10.55
N ASN A 382 6.72 -15.82 10.68
CA ASN A 382 5.48 -16.41 10.15
C ASN A 382 4.22 -16.13 10.98
N GLU A 383 4.32 -15.27 11.99
CA GLU A 383 3.19 -14.90 12.83
C GLU A 383 2.54 -13.62 12.30
N GLU A 384 1.22 -13.60 12.21
CA GLU A 384 0.45 -12.42 11.75
C GLU A 384 0.52 -11.26 12.77
N GLU A 385 0.76 -11.59 14.05
CA GLU A 385 0.84 -10.60 15.11
C GLU A 385 2.21 -9.89 15.08
N TYR A 386 2.19 -8.56 15.09
CA TYR A 386 3.39 -7.69 15.10
C TYR A 386 4.29 -7.80 13.86
N ASP A 387 3.69 -8.03 12.70
CA ASP A 387 4.36 -8.04 11.41
C ASP A 387 4.95 -6.67 11.01
N HIS A 388 5.61 -6.61 9.87
CA HIS A 388 6.25 -5.40 9.35
C HIS A 388 5.44 -4.66 8.29
N TYR A 389 4.16 -4.98 8.13
CA TYR A 389 3.30 -4.43 7.09
C TYR A 389 3.35 -2.90 6.98
N TYR A 390 3.10 -2.19 8.10
CA TYR A 390 3.09 -0.73 8.09
C TYR A 390 4.46 -0.12 7.87
N PHE A 391 5.52 -0.75 8.37
CA PHE A 391 6.89 -0.31 8.09
C PHE A 391 7.20 -0.41 6.59
N LEU A 392 6.87 -1.52 5.96
CA LEU A 392 7.09 -1.74 4.52
C LEU A 392 6.25 -0.78 3.66
N LYS A 393 5.01 -0.51 4.10
CA LYS A 393 4.15 0.50 3.46
C LYS A 393 4.77 1.89 3.53
N GLU A 394 5.18 2.33 4.71
CA GLU A 394 5.70 3.69 4.92
C GLU A 394 7.09 3.89 4.31
N ILE A 395 8.02 2.94 4.42
CA ILE A 395 9.37 3.09 3.86
C ILE A 395 9.35 3.29 2.34
N GLY A 396 8.37 2.67 1.67
CA GLY A 396 8.15 2.82 0.24
C GLY A 396 7.52 4.15 -0.18
N LEU A 397 6.90 4.87 0.73
CA LEU A 397 6.16 6.12 0.47
C LEU A 397 6.83 7.35 1.09
N TYR A 398 7.70 7.16 2.07
CA TYR A 398 8.36 8.25 2.78
C TYR A 398 9.25 9.05 1.85
N SER A 399 8.79 10.23 1.46
CA SER A 399 9.40 11.06 0.43
C SER A 399 9.55 12.50 0.89
N ARG A 400 10.16 13.34 0.04
CA ARG A 400 10.27 14.77 0.26
C ARG A 400 9.18 15.53 -0.48
N ASP A 401 8.69 16.61 0.11
CA ASP A 401 7.81 17.57 -0.55
C ASP A 401 8.57 18.40 -1.62
N ASP A 402 7.84 19.28 -2.31
CA ASP A 402 8.41 20.16 -3.34
C ASP A 402 9.47 21.14 -2.80
N ASN A 403 9.54 21.34 -1.48
CA ASN A 403 10.54 22.17 -0.79
C ASN A 403 11.73 21.35 -0.29
N GLY A 404 11.77 20.05 -0.58
CA GLY A 404 12.80 19.13 -0.16
C GLY A 404 12.71 18.68 1.31
N LYS A 405 11.61 18.98 2.02
CA LYS A 405 11.39 18.54 3.39
C LYS A 405 10.71 17.17 3.40
N PRO A 406 11.05 16.28 4.37
CA PRO A 406 10.31 15.04 4.57
C PRO A 406 8.81 15.30 4.76
N ILE A 407 7.96 14.50 4.11
CA ILE A 407 6.51 14.61 4.25
C ILE A 407 6.10 14.17 5.66
N ASP A 408 5.33 15.02 6.33
CA ASP A 408 4.78 14.78 7.68
C ASP A 408 3.38 14.16 7.56
N LYS A 409 3.33 12.97 6.93
CA LYS A 409 2.10 12.20 6.77
C LYS A 409 2.44 10.73 6.60
N ASP A 410 1.73 9.86 7.31
CA ASP A 410 1.93 8.41 7.25
C ASP A 410 3.42 8.03 7.42
N ASN A 411 4.10 8.60 8.45
CA ASN A 411 5.54 8.51 8.66
C ASN A 411 5.94 8.00 10.06
N HIS A 412 5.01 7.50 10.85
CA HIS A 412 5.26 7.12 12.25
C HIS A 412 6.25 5.95 12.40
N ALA A 413 6.19 4.96 11.50
CA ALA A 413 7.19 3.89 11.45
C ALA A 413 8.55 4.40 10.96
N MET A 414 8.58 5.47 10.19
CA MET A 414 9.82 6.11 9.73
C MET A 414 10.46 6.96 10.82
N ASP A 415 9.66 7.62 11.65
CA ASP A 415 10.13 8.40 12.78
C ASP A 415 10.74 7.49 13.86
N GLU A 416 10.05 6.42 14.24
CA GLU A 416 10.61 5.47 15.19
C GLU A 416 11.81 4.69 14.61
N PHE A 417 11.84 4.45 13.28
CA PHE A 417 13.02 3.89 12.61
C PHE A 417 14.24 4.82 12.75
N ARG A 418 14.08 6.12 12.55
CA ARG A 418 15.15 7.11 12.80
C ARG A 418 15.66 7.05 14.24
N TYR A 419 14.77 6.86 15.22
CA TYR A 419 15.17 6.70 16.62
C TYR A 419 15.99 5.44 16.82
N SER A 420 15.57 4.31 16.25
CA SER A 420 16.29 3.05 16.35
C SER A 420 17.68 3.11 15.69
N VAL A 421 17.76 3.77 14.54
CA VAL A 421 19.02 4.03 13.83
C VAL A 421 19.96 4.90 14.64
N ASN A 422 19.44 5.96 15.27
CA ASN A 422 20.27 6.86 16.10
C ASN A 422 20.88 6.13 17.30
N VAL A 423 20.11 5.24 17.96
CA VAL A 423 20.65 4.40 19.05
C VAL A 423 21.74 3.47 18.53
N PHE A 424 21.47 2.77 17.42
CA PHE A 424 22.41 1.83 16.80
C PHE A 424 23.70 2.50 16.37
N VAL A 425 23.63 3.59 15.61
CA VAL A 425 24.81 4.28 15.08
C VAL A 425 25.65 4.84 16.22
N THR A 426 25.03 5.43 17.22
CA THR A 426 25.74 6.02 18.36
C THR A 426 26.51 4.97 19.15
N ARG A 427 25.99 3.72 19.27
CA ARG A 427 26.60 2.67 20.10
C ARG A 427 27.54 1.75 19.33
N TYR A 428 27.27 1.50 18.07
CA TYR A 428 27.89 0.39 17.33
C TYR A 428 28.62 0.80 16.05
N VAL A 429 28.44 2.03 15.56
CA VAL A 429 29.09 2.48 14.32
C VAL A 429 30.18 3.52 14.59
N ASN A 430 29.97 4.45 15.51
CA ASN A 430 30.92 5.53 15.78
C ASN A 430 32.13 5.11 16.65
N PHE A 431 32.26 3.83 16.99
CA PHE A 431 33.34 3.29 17.82
C PHE A 431 34.31 2.38 17.04
N ILE A 432 34.31 2.43 15.71
CA ILE A 432 35.25 1.65 14.87
C ILE A 432 36.21 2.60 14.17
#